data_be3e25e667e9dba93486d35ae1ad47c6
#
_entry.id   be3e25e667e9dba93486d35ae1ad47c6
#
_cell.length_a   1.000
_cell.length_b   1.000
_cell.length_c   1.000
_cell.angle_alpha   90.00
_cell.angle_beta   90.00
_cell.angle_gamma   90.00
#
_symmetry.space_group_name_H-M   'P 1'
#
loop_
_entity.id
_entity.type
_entity.pdbx_description
1 polymer ?
#
loop_
_entity_poly.entity_id
_entity_poly.type
_entity_poly.pdbx_seq_one_letter_code
_entity_poly.pdbx_strand_id
1 'polypeptide(L)'
;MSARLDDGVRPGEIVLEHASRAFSVRADRGRSLKELLIGRARAGGPPPVEALKDVSLRIEPGETVGIVGRNGAGKSSTLRVLSGIVPLNSGRVACGGQVVAQLELGAGFGRDFSGRENIFLNGALHGLVKEQIEERMAAIVEFSELDDFIDAPVATYSSGMFLRLGFAIAAHLDADVLLIDEVLAVGDEAFQRKCEARIAEQIAAGATLVLVSHDAALIERTCRRVVVLDGGRKIFDGPVGEGMPFYHRLMGTPEEVAAP
;
A
#
# COMPACT_ATOMS: atom_id res chain seq x y z
N MET A 1 -7.21 -10.76 -4.21
CA MET A 1 -7.03 -11.94 -3.32
C MET A 1 -6.92 -11.41 -1.91
N SER A 2 -8.05 -11.38 -1.17
CA SER A 2 -8.08 -10.92 0.21
C SER A 2 -7.39 -11.99 1.05
N ALA A 3 -6.14 -11.75 1.44
CA ALA A 3 -5.48 -12.57 2.45
C ALA A 3 -6.15 -12.21 3.78
N ARG A 4 -7.07 -13.05 4.28
CA ARG A 4 -7.41 -13.06 5.69
C ARG A 4 -6.18 -13.60 6.42
N LEU A 5 -5.34 -12.68 6.86
CA LEU A 5 -4.21 -12.97 7.74
C LEU A 5 -4.72 -13.02 9.21
N ASP A 6 -5.83 -13.73 9.42
CA ASP A 6 -6.52 -13.80 10.70
C ASP A 6 -5.89 -14.91 11.57
N ASP A 7 -4.73 -14.60 12.14
CA ASP A 7 -3.99 -15.46 13.09
C ASP A 7 -4.17 -14.98 14.54
N GLY A 8 -5.42 -14.76 14.96
CA GLY A 8 -5.73 -14.40 16.34
C GLY A 8 -5.41 -12.96 16.74
N VAL A 9 -5.39 -12.04 15.75
CA VAL A 9 -5.29 -10.58 15.96
C VAL A 9 -6.67 -9.94 15.85
N ARG A 10 -6.88 -8.82 16.55
CA ARG A 10 -8.15 -8.08 16.54
C ARG A 10 -8.34 -7.35 15.21
N PRO A 11 -9.60 -7.10 14.76
CA PRO A 11 -9.84 -6.23 13.61
C PRO A 11 -9.08 -4.88 13.76
N GLY A 12 -8.39 -4.46 12.72
CA GLY A 12 -7.55 -3.27 12.72
C GLY A 12 -6.15 -3.45 13.32
N GLU A 13 -5.85 -4.57 13.96
CA GLU A 13 -4.53 -4.83 14.51
C GLU A 13 -3.56 -5.35 13.45
N ILE A 14 -2.32 -4.86 13.49
CA ILE A 14 -1.23 -5.33 12.62
C ILE A 14 -0.07 -5.82 13.47
N VAL A 15 0.43 -7.01 13.16
CA VAL A 15 1.58 -7.63 13.85
C VAL A 15 2.60 -8.09 12.81
N LEU A 16 3.82 -7.61 12.96
CA LEU A 16 5.02 -8.09 12.27
C LEU A 16 6.01 -8.58 13.30
N GLU A 17 6.44 -9.83 13.22
CA GLU A 17 7.37 -10.44 14.16
C GLU A 17 8.57 -11.01 13.40
N HIS A 18 9.76 -10.47 13.67
CA HIS A 18 11.03 -10.92 13.09
C HIS A 18 10.96 -11.07 11.55
N ALA A 19 10.25 -10.15 10.91
CA ALA A 19 9.94 -10.21 9.48
C ALA A 19 11.18 -9.96 8.63
N SER A 20 11.51 -10.93 7.78
CA SER A 20 12.59 -10.79 6.80
C SER A 20 12.10 -11.13 5.41
N ARG A 21 12.51 -10.31 4.42
CA ARG A 21 12.21 -10.52 3.02
C ARG A 21 13.38 -10.15 2.13
N ALA A 22 13.80 -11.10 1.29
CA ALA A 22 14.80 -10.89 0.25
C ALA A 22 14.22 -11.19 -1.14
N PHE A 23 14.65 -10.42 -2.14
CA PHE A 23 14.30 -10.60 -3.53
C PHE A 23 15.52 -11.10 -4.31
N SER A 24 15.40 -12.23 -4.99
CA SER A 24 16.42 -12.69 -5.93
C SER A 24 16.33 -11.87 -7.20
N VAL A 25 17.37 -11.14 -7.53
CA VAL A 25 17.54 -10.51 -8.83
C VAL A 25 17.96 -11.64 -9.82
N ARG A 26 17.04 -12.54 -10.16
CA ARG A 26 17.24 -13.41 -11.31
C ARG A 26 17.05 -12.54 -12.54
N ALA A 27 18.15 -12.22 -13.21
CA ALA A 27 18.05 -11.79 -14.59
C ALA A 27 17.32 -12.92 -15.33
N ASP A 28 16.13 -12.65 -15.83
CA ASP A 28 15.37 -13.53 -16.72
C ASP A 28 16.05 -13.51 -18.11
N ARG A 29 17.31 -13.97 -18.12
CA ARG A 29 17.97 -14.35 -19.36
C ARG A 29 17.47 -15.75 -19.65
N GLY A 30 16.62 -15.85 -20.66
CA GLY A 30 16.19 -17.14 -21.21
C GLY A 30 17.38 -18.07 -21.27
N ARG A 31 17.36 -19.13 -20.46
CA ARG A 31 18.39 -20.16 -20.47
C ARG A 31 18.40 -20.77 -21.89
N SER A 32 19.45 -20.50 -22.65
CA SER A 32 19.68 -21.21 -23.87
C SER A 32 19.79 -22.69 -23.54
N LEU A 33 19.11 -23.54 -24.33
CA LEU A 33 19.23 -25.01 -24.24
C LEU A 33 20.70 -25.51 -24.23
N LYS A 34 21.64 -24.75 -24.81
CA LYS A 34 23.08 -24.98 -24.74
C LYS A 34 23.68 -24.83 -23.33
N GLU A 35 23.19 -23.91 -22.52
CA GLU A 35 23.67 -23.73 -21.13
C GLU A 35 23.17 -24.82 -20.19
N LEU A 36 22.02 -25.43 -20.47
CA LEU A 36 21.49 -26.59 -19.75
C LEU A 36 22.33 -27.85 -20.01
N LEU A 37 22.88 -28.00 -21.23
CA LEU A 37 23.66 -29.18 -21.64
C LEU A 37 25.13 -29.13 -21.18
N ILE A 38 25.71 -27.97 -20.91
CA ILE A 38 27.14 -27.83 -20.57
C ILE A 38 27.40 -27.92 -19.07
N GLY A 39 26.37 -28.12 -18.21
CA GLY A 39 26.54 -28.45 -16.79
C GLY A 39 27.33 -27.44 -15.93
N ARG A 40 27.69 -26.29 -16.51
CA ARG A 40 28.32 -25.17 -15.76
C ARG A 40 27.26 -24.22 -15.25
N ALA A 41 26.57 -24.63 -14.18
CA ALA A 41 25.93 -23.69 -13.30
C ALA A 41 27.02 -22.75 -12.75
N ARG A 42 27.22 -21.59 -13.38
CA ARG A 42 27.83 -20.47 -12.71
C ARG A 42 26.85 -20.10 -11.56
N ALA A 43 27.11 -20.65 -10.38
CA ALA A 43 26.60 -20.16 -9.12
C ALA A 43 27.17 -18.76 -8.92
N GLY A 44 26.47 -17.72 -9.44
CA GLY A 44 26.98 -16.35 -9.44
C GLY A 44 25.97 -15.37 -10.01
N GLY A 45 24.70 -15.48 -9.58
CA GLY A 45 23.77 -14.35 -9.68
C GLY A 45 24.14 -13.28 -8.66
N PRO A 46 23.75 -12.01 -8.89
CA PRO A 46 23.90 -10.98 -7.86
C PRO A 46 23.26 -11.46 -6.55
N PRO A 47 23.82 -11.10 -5.38
CA PRO A 47 23.25 -11.49 -4.11
C PRO A 47 21.80 -11.00 -4.01
N PRO A 48 20.93 -11.73 -3.32
CA PRO A 48 19.55 -11.30 -3.12
C PRO A 48 19.53 -9.94 -2.42
N VAL A 49 18.64 -9.07 -2.84
CA VAL A 49 18.41 -7.77 -2.18
C VAL A 49 17.49 -8.00 -0.98
N GLU A 50 18.05 -7.83 0.22
CA GLU A 50 17.28 -7.93 1.46
C GLU A 50 16.48 -6.64 1.67
N ALA A 51 15.18 -6.70 1.41
CA ALA A 51 14.27 -5.58 1.54
C ALA A 51 13.76 -5.38 2.98
N LEU A 52 13.65 -6.46 3.77
CA LEU A 52 13.35 -6.44 5.20
C LEU A 52 14.33 -7.36 5.93
N LYS A 53 14.83 -6.89 7.07
CA LYS A 53 15.85 -7.54 7.90
C LYS A 53 15.42 -7.52 9.36
N ASP A 54 14.76 -8.59 9.79
CA ASP A 54 14.36 -8.77 11.19
C ASP A 54 13.51 -7.60 11.73
N VAL A 55 12.48 -7.20 10.97
CA VAL A 55 11.61 -6.09 11.35
C VAL A 55 10.48 -6.62 12.23
N SER A 56 10.34 -6.04 13.41
CA SER A 56 9.20 -6.28 14.31
C SER A 56 8.45 -4.97 14.53
N LEU A 57 7.12 -5.02 14.36
CA LEU A 57 6.22 -3.87 14.47
C LEU A 57 4.85 -4.35 14.92
N ARG A 58 4.25 -3.63 15.86
CA ARG A 58 2.86 -3.82 16.26
C ARG A 58 2.13 -2.50 16.15
N ILE A 59 0.96 -2.52 15.51
CA ILE A 59 0.08 -1.37 15.34
C ILE A 59 -1.26 -1.76 15.94
N GLU A 60 -1.74 -0.94 16.87
CA GLU A 60 -3.02 -1.16 17.53
C GLU A 60 -4.18 -0.69 16.65
N PRO A 61 -5.41 -1.24 16.84
CA PRO A 61 -6.58 -0.78 16.10
C PRO A 61 -6.80 0.73 16.21
N GLY A 62 -7.07 1.38 15.07
CA GLY A 62 -7.30 2.81 14.99
C GLY A 62 -6.04 3.69 15.06
N GLU A 63 -4.83 3.10 15.13
CA GLU A 63 -3.60 3.88 15.02
C GLU A 63 -3.37 4.39 13.59
N THR A 64 -2.74 5.57 13.48
CA THR A 64 -2.25 6.12 12.21
C THR A 64 -0.73 6.17 12.23
N VAL A 65 -0.09 5.34 11.39
CA VAL A 65 1.36 5.14 11.38
C VAL A 65 1.94 5.51 10.03
N GLY A 66 2.90 6.44 10.02
CA GLY A 66 3.70 6.76 8.86
C GLY A 66 4.93 5.85 8.76
N ILE A 67 5.26 5.36 7.58
CA ILE A 67 6.54 4.67 7.32
C ILE A 67 7.37 5.54 6.41
N VAL A 68 8.51 6.00 6.90
CA VAL A 68 9.45 6.86 6.18
C VAL A 68 10.83 6.21 6.09
N GLY A 69 11.67 6.72 5.20
CA GLY A 69 13.02 6.19 4.99
C GLY A 69 13.51 6.47 3.58
N ARG A 70 14.80 6.24 3.35
CA ARG A 70 15.46 6.44 2.04
C ARG A 70 14.83 5.56 0.95
N ASN A 71 15.12 5.90 -0.32
CA ASN A 71 14.77 5.01 -1.43
C ASN A 71 15.47 3.65 -1.25
N GLY A 72 14.71 2.56 -1.41
CA GLY A 72 15.21 1.21 -1.15
C GLY A 72 15.26 0.80 0.33
N ALA A 73 14.78 1.62 1.27
CA ALA A 73 14.77 1.30 2.70
C ALA A 73 13.81 0.15 3.09
N GLY A 74 12.91 -0.28 2.19
CA GLY A 74 11.97 -1.37 2.45
C GLY A 74 10.51 -0.93 2.64
N LYS A 75 10.18 0.35 2.51
CA LYS A 75 8.83 0.90 2.73
C LYS A 75 7.72 0.18 1.95
N SER A 76 7.78 0.22 0.62
CA SER A 76 6.80 -0.44 -0.25
C SER A 76 6.83 -1.97 -0.09
N SER A 77 7.98 -2.56 0.26
CA SER A 77 8.08 -3.98 0.58
C SER A 77 7.33 -4.33 1.86
N THR A 78 7.39 -3.45 2.87
CA THR A 78 6.60 -3.59 4.11
C THR A 78 5.11 -3.58 3.78
N LEU A 79 4.63 -2.60 3.02
CA LEU A 79 3.21 -2.55 2.64
C LEU A 79 2.76 -3.78 1.85
N ARG A 80 3.58 -4.26 0.90
CA ARG A 80 3.28 -5.47 0.12
C ARG A 80 3.24 -6.74 0.98
N VAL A 81 4.05 -6.80 2.03
CA VAL A 81 3.99 -7.89 3.02
C VAL A 81 2.72 -7.78 3.85
N LEU A 82 2.39 -6.60 4.36
CA LEU A 82 1.17 -6.34 5.14
C LEU A 82 -0.10 -6.62 4.35
N SER A 83 -0.11 -6.34 3.04
CA SER A 83 -1.25 -6.64 2.15
C SER A 83 -1.33 -8.11 1.72
N GLY A 84 -0.34 -8.94 2.09
CA GLY A 84 -0.28 -10.36 1.69
C GLY A 84 0.12 -10.59 0.23
N ILE A 85 0.50 -9.54 -0.53
CA ILE A 85 0.97 -9.67 -1.93
C ILE A 85 2.30 -10.40 -1.98
N VAL A 86 3.18 -10.13 -0.99
CA VAL A 86 4.52 -10.70 -0.94
C VAL A 86 4.69 -11.53 0.34
N PRO A 87 4.98 -12.83 0.28
CA PRO A 87 5.23 -13.64 1.45
C PRO A 87 6.59 -13.29 2.09
N LEU A 88 6.73 -13.51 3.40
CA LEU A 88 8.00 -13.42 4.10
C LEU A 88 8.92 -14.60 3.75
N ASN A 89 10.24 -14.42 3.91
CA ASN A 89 11.22 -15.50 3.94
C ASN A 89 11.32 -16.12 5.35
N SER A 90 11.18 -15.29 6.39
CA SER A 90 11.13 -15.72 7.80
C SER A 90 10.35 -14.69 8.63
N GLY A 91 9.91 -15.11 9.81
CA GLY A 91 9.08 -14.33 10.71
C GLY A 91 7.58 -14.53 10.45
N ARG A 92 6.77 -13.66 11.05
CA ARG A 92 5.30 -13.71 10.98
C ARG A 92 4.75 -12.34 10.60
N VAL A 93 3.64 -12.35 9.85
CA VAL A 93 2.79 -11.18 9.58
C VAL A 93 1.34 -11.57 9.83
N ALA A 94 0.62 -10.72 10.53
CA ALA A 94 -0.83 -10.85 10.73
C ALA A 94 -1.47 -9.47 10.65
N CYS A 95 -2.61 -9.38 9.96
CA CYS A 95 -3.45 -8.18 9.89
C CYS A 95 -4.89 -8.62 10.17
N GLY A 96 -5.52 -8.04 11.17
CA GLY A 96 -6.88 -8.39 11.56
C GLY A 96 -7.93 -7.63 10.77
N GLY A 97 -8.98 -8.34 10.34
CA GLY A 97 -10.11 -7.76 9.63
C GLY A 97 -9.87 -7.53 8.15
N GLN A 98 -10.63 -6.58 7.58
CA GLN A 98 -10.59 -6.24 6.16
C GLN A 98 -9.42 -5.30 5.85
N VAL A 99 -8.45 -5.79 5.09
CA VAL A 99 -7.31 -4.98 4.62
C VAL A 99 -7.62 -4.41 3.23
N VAL A 100 -7.61 -3.09 3.12
CA VAL A 100 -7.73 -2.37 1.85
C VAL A 100 -6.38 -1.73 1.54
N ALA A 101 -5.72 -2.23 0.50
CA ALA A 101 -4.41 -1.75 0.08
C ALA A 101 -4.54 -0.91 -1.20
N GLN A 102 -4.16 0.36 -1.12
CA GLN A 102 -4.09 1.27 -2.26
C GLN A 102 -2.68 1.31 -2.84
N LEU A 103 -2.11 0.13 -3.10
CA LEU A 103 -0.73 -0.02 -3.59
C LEU A 103 -0.67 -0.06 -5.12
N GLU A 104 -1.67 -0.61 -5.74
CA GLU A 104 -1.79 -0.80 -7.19
C GLU A 104 -3.25 -0.52 -7.58
N LEU A 105 -3.62 0.77 -7.68
CA LEU A 105 -4.97 1.17 -8.08
C LEU A 105 -5.34 0.58 -9.45
N GLY A 106 -6.52 -0.04 -9.52
CA GLY A 106 -6.96 -0.75 -10.72
C GLY A 106 -6.32 -2.13 -10.91
N ALA A 107 -5.57 -2.64 -9.92
CA ALA A 107 -5.15 -4.04 -9.94
C ALA A 107 -6.39 -4.96 -10.03
N GLY A 108 -6.33 -5.92 -10.95
CA GLY A 108 -7.45 -6.82 -11.22
C GLY A 108 -8.51 -6.27 -12.17
N PHE A 109 -8.34 -5.07 -12.74
CA PHE A 109 -9.25 -4.58 -13.77
C PHE A 109 -9.17 -5.42 -15.05
N GLY A 110 -10.34 -5.84 -15.53
CA GLY A 110 -10.51 -6.40 -16.86
C GLY A 110 -10.51 -5.26 -17.89
N ARG A 111 -9.50 -5.20 -18.75
CA ARG A 111 -9.33 -4.07 -19.69
C ARG A 111 -10.46 -3.95 -20.70
N ASP A 112 -11.05 -5.09 -21.08
CA ASP A 112 -12.15 -5.15 -22.03
C ASP A 112 -13.52 -4.92 -21.38
N PHE A 113 -13.57 -4.87 -20.04
CA PHE A 113 -14.77 -4.59 -19.27
C PHE A 113 -14.97 -3.10 -19.10
N SER A 114 -16.23 -2.69 -19.01
CA SER A 114 -16.62 -1.31 -18.66
C SER A 114 -16.16 -0.94 -17.25
N GLY A 115 -16.18 0.35 -16.94
CA GLY A 115 -15.93 0.83 -15.57
C GLY A 115 -16.91 0.21 -14.57
N ARG A 116 -18.19 0.12 -14.94
CA ARG A 116 -19.26 -0.50 -14.12
C ARG A 116 -18.98 -1.98 -13.85
N GLU A 117 -18.60 -2.75 -14.86
CA GLU A 117 -18.24 -4.16 -14.70
C GLU A 117 -16.98 -4.32 -13.84
N ASN A 118 -16.01 -3.40 -13.94
CA ASN A 118 -14.83 -3.40 -13.08
C ASN A 118 -15.15 -3.05 -11.62
N ILE A 119 -16.17 -2.22 -11.35
CA ILE A 119 -16.66 -2.01 -9.98
C ILE A 119 -17.17 -3.35 -9.40
N PHE A 120 -17.95 -4.11 -10.15
CA PHE A 120 -18.41 -5.44 -9.71
C PHE A 120 -17.25 -6.42 -9.52
N LEU A 121 -16.35 -6.50 -10.49
CA LEU A 121 -15.20 -7.40 -10.44
C LEU A 121 -14.32 -7.10 -9.23
N ASN A 122 -13.99 -5.83 -9.01
CA ASN A 122 -13.12 -5.42 -7.91
C ASN A 122 -13.81 -5.56 -6.55
N GLY A 123 -15.09 -5.17 -6.43
CA GLY A 123 -15.87 -5.40 -5.22
C GLY A 123 -15.92 -6.88 -4.82
N ALA A 124 -16.14 -7.77 -5.80
CA ALA A 124 -16.13 -9.21 -5.56
C ALA A 124 -14.76 -9.74 -5.16
N LEU A 125 -13.66 -9.23 -5.73
CA LEU A 125 -12.30 -9.58 -5.32
C LEU A 125 -12.01 -9.18 -3.86
N HIS A 126 -12.66 -8.12 -3.38
CA HIS A 126 -12.61 -7.69 -1.98
C HIS A 126 -13.63 -8.39 -1.07
N GLY A 127 -14.37 -9.37 -1.60
CA GLY A 127 -15.28 -10.22 -0.84
C GLY A 127 -16.69 -9.63 -0.64
N LEU A 128 -17.04 -8.55 -1.34
CA LEU A 128 -18.40 -8.02 -1.33
C LEU A 128 -19.34 -8.92 -2.14
N VAL A 129 -20.57 -9.10 -1.65
CA VAL A 129 -21.64 -9.73 -2.42
C VAL A 129 -22.29 -8.71 -3.37
N LYS A 130 -23.00 -9.21 -4.37
CA LYS A 130 -23.58 -8.39 -5.44
C LYS A 130 -24.43 -7.22 -4.91
N GLU A 131 -25.26 -7.49 -3.95
CA GLU A 131 -26.17 -6.52 -3.33
C GLU A 131 -25.39 -5.36 -2.68
N GLN A 132 -24.30 -5.67 -1.98
CA GLN A 132 -23.43 -4.69 -1.36
C GLN A 132 -22.70 -3.81 -2.38
N ILE A 133 -22.35 -4.38 -3.55
CA ILE A 133 -21.72 -3.62 -4.64
C ILE A 133 -22.75 -2.70 -5.29
N GLU A 134 -23.99 -3.20 -5.52
CA GLU A 134 -25.08 -2.40 -6.08
C GLU A 134 -25.44 -1.20 -5.20
N GLU A 135 -25.47 -1.37 -3.88
CA GLU A 135 -25.69 -0.28 -2.92
C GLU A 135 -24.65 0.82 -3.00
N ARG A 136 -23.38 0.48 -3.29
CA ARG A 136 -22.26 1.41 -3.37
C ARG A 136 -22.04 1.98 -4.76
N MET A 137 -22.65 1.37 -5.78
CA MET A 137 -22.40 1.69 -7.19
C MET A 137 -22.53 3.18 -7.50
N ALA A 138 -23.66 3.79 -7.10
CA ALA A 138 -23.92 5.20 -7.39
C ALA A 138 -22.85 6.12 -6.76
N ALA A 139 -22.51 5.86 -5.49
CA ALA A 139 -21.49 6.64 -4.78
C ALA A 139 -20.08 6.47 -5.39
N ILE A 140 -19.73 5.26 -5.84
CA ILE A 140 -18.44 5.01 -6.51
C ILE A 140 -18.37 5.78 -7.84
N VAL A 141 -19.44 5.73 -8.64
CA VAL A 141 -19.50 6.42 -9.94
C VAL A 141 -19.38 7.93 -9.73
N GLU A 142 -20.20 8.51 -8.85
CA GLU A 142 -20.17 9.93 -8.51
C GLU A 142 -18.80 10.36 -7.96
N PHE A 143 -18.20 9.54 -7.09
CA PHE A 143 -16.88 9.84 -6.55
C PHE A 143 -15.81 9.86 -7.63
N SER A 144 -15.84 8.92 -8.57
CA SER A 144 -14.86 8.80 -9.66
C SER A 144 -14.94 9.93 -10.68
N GLU A 145 -16.09 10.64 -10.77
CA GLU A 145 -16.40 11.66 -11.79
C GLU A 145 -16.31 11.11 -13.22
N LEU A 146 -16.79 9.87 -13.41
CA LEU A 146 -16.71 9.15 -14.66
C LEU A 146 -18.11 8.79 -15.22
N ASP A 147 -19.16 9.51 -14.83
CA ASP A 147 -20.55 9.23 -15.19
C ASP A 147 -20.72 8.98 -16.70
N ASP A 148 -20.16 9.85 -17.54
CA ASP A 148 -20.26 9.77 -19.01
C ASP A 148 -19.45 8.60 -19.61
N PHE A 149 -18.50 8.05 -18.87
CA PHE A 149 -17.57 7.03 -19.35
C PHE A 149 -17.73 5.69 -18.67
N ILE A 150 -18.56 5.59 -17.62
CA ILE A 150 -18.63 4.40 -16.75
C ILE A 150 -19.01 3.13 -17.51
N ASP A 151 -19.75 3.24 -18.58
CA ASP A 151 -20.19 2.11 -19.40
C ASP A 151 -19.25 1.85 -20.61
N ALA A 152 -18.17 2.64 -20.76
CA ALA A 152 -17.11 2.40 -21.74
C ALA A 152 -16.05 1.42 -21.21
N PRO A 153 -15.41 0.61 -22.10
CA PRO A 153 -14.32 -0.27 -21.70
C PRO A 153 -13.15 0.51 -21.09
N VAL A 154 -12.60 0.05 -19.97
CA VAL A 154 -11.48 0.74 -19.28
C VAL A 154 -10.20 0.77 -20.10
N ALA A 155 -10.08 -0.07 -21.14
CA ALA A 155 -9.00 0.05 -22.13
C ALA A 155 -8.96 1.40 -22.84
N THR A 156 -10.10 2.13 -22.88
CA THR A 156 -10.22 3.46 -23.51
C THR A 156 -9.97 4.60 -22.54
N TYR A 157 -9.82 4.31 -21.24
CA TYR A 157 -9.60 5.32 -20.22
C TYR A 157 -8.20 5.93 -20.32
N SER A 158 -8.12 7.22 -20.00
CA SER A 158 -6.83 7.83 -19.68
C SER A 158 -6.26 7.23 -18.39
N SER A 159 -4.95 7.40 -18.16
CA SER A 159 -4.33 6.97 -16.90
C SER A 159 -4.98 7.61 -15.67
N GLY A 160 -5.40 8.88 -15.78
CA GLY A 160 -6.13 9.59 -14.73
C GLY A 160 -7.49 8.97 -14.45
N MET A 161 -8.29 8.69 -15.48
CA MET A 161 -9.60 8.04 -15.35
C MET A 161 -9.48 6.64 -14.72
N PHE A 162 -8.48 5.88 -15.15
CA PHE A 162 -8.20 4.55 -14.62
C PHE A 162 -7.89 4.59 -13.12
N LEU A 163 -7.03 5.52 -12.70
CA LEU A 163 -6.65 5.70 -11.30
C LEU A 163 -7.82 6.26 -10.46
N ARG A 164 -8.61 7.20 -11.00
CA ARG A 164 -9.81 7.74 -10.32
C ARG A 164 -10.82 6.63 -10.02
N LEU A 165 -11.09 5.75 -10.99
CA LEU A 165 -11.98 4.61 -10.77
C LEU A 165 -11.42 3.65 -9.72
N GLY A 166 -10.14 3.31 -9.81
CA GLY A 166 -9.49 2.42 -8.85
C GLY A 166 -9.54 2.95 -7.42
N PHE A 167 -9.27 4.26 -7.26
CA PHE A 167 -9.37 4.91 -5.95
C PHE A 167 -10.83 4.97 -5.46
N ALA A 168 -11.78 5.33 -6.32
CA ALA A 168 -13.19 5.41 -5.97
C ALA A 168 -13.72 4.08 -5.43
N ILE A 169 -13.34 2.97 -6.07
CA ILE A 169 -13.71 1.63 -5.56
C ILE A 169 -13.10 1.39 -4.19
N ALA A 170 -11.77 1.54 -4.06
CA ALA A 170 -11.05 1.29 -2.81
C ALA A 170 -11.57 2.16 -1.64
N ALA A 171 -11.91 3.42 -1.93
CA ALA A 171 -12.44 4.38 -0.96
C ALA A 171 -13.85 4.05 -0.45
N HIS A 172 -14.60 3.21 -1.16
CA HIS A 172 -15.96 2.78 -0.78
C HIS A 172 -16.00 1.34 -0.24
N LEU A 173 -14.82 0.73 -0.02
CA LEU A 173 -14.74 -0.52 0.75
C LEU A 173 -14.68 -0.22 2.24
N ASP A 174 -15.33 -1.06 3.04
CA ASP A 174 -15.20 -1.01 4.48
C ASP A 174 -13.83 -1.59 4.87
N ALA A 175 -12.98 -0.78 5.51
CA ALA A 175 -11.63 -1.16 5.85
C ALA A 175 -11.41 -1.13 7.36
N ASP A 176 -10.90 -2.24 7.93
CA ASP A 176 -10.32 -2.25 9.26
C ASP A 176 -8.87 -1.73 9.22
N VAL A 177 -8.18 -2.00 8.10
CA VAL A 177 -6.80 -1.58 7.84
C VAL A 177 -6.69 -0.95 6.46
N LEU A 178 -6.16 0.28 6.42
CA LEU A 178 -5.81 1.02 5.20
C LEU A 178 -4.31 1.01 5.00
N LEU A 179 -3.84 0.51 3.86
CA LEU A 179 -2.44 0.53 3.45
C LEU A 179 -2.30 1.46 2.23
N ILE A 180 -1.58 2.58 2.39
CA ILE A 180 -1.47 3.61 1.36
C ILE A 180 0.01 3.83 1.02
N ASP A 181 0.38 3.71 -0.28
CA ASP A 181 1.72 3.97 -0.80
C ASP A 181 1.65 5.15 -1.79
N GLU A 182 2.21 6.29 -1.46
CA GLU A 182 2.41 7.50 -2.31
C GLU A 182 1.28 7.91 -3.30
N VAL A 183 0.32 7.04 -3.52
CA VAL A 183 -0.69 7.10 -4.60
C VAL A 183 -1.77 8.17 -4.37
N LEU A 184 -1.66 9.00 -3.32
CA LEU A 184 -2.59 10.12 -3.12
C LEU A 184 -2.45 11.22 -4.18
N ALA A 185 -1.38 11.20 -4.99
CA ALA A 185 -1.19 12.09 -6.13
C ALA A 185 -2.01 11.66 -7.38
N VAL A 186 -3.24 11.15 -7.18
CA VAL A 186 -4.14 10.74 -8.26
C VAL A 186 -5.00 11.92 -8.72
N GLY A 187 -5.06 12.12 -10.03
CA GLY A 187 -5.91 13.15 -10.60
C GLY A 187 -5.38 14.58 -10.40
N ASP A 188 -6.28 15.54 -10.45
CA ASP A 188 -5.99 16.94 -10.15
C ASP A 188 -6.10 17.25 -8.65
N GLU A 189 -5.75 18.47 -8.26
CA GLU A 189 -5.75 18.90 -6.86
C GLU A 189 -7.14 18.81 -6.19
N ALA A 190 -8.22 18.98 -6.95
CA ALA A 190 -9.58 18.88 -6.43
C ALA A 190 -9.91 17.43 -6.07
N PHE A 191 -9.55 16.49 -6.95
CA PHE A 191 -9.73 15.07 -6.70
C PHE A 191 -8.84 14.56 -5.55
N GLN A 192 -7.60 15.05 -5.45
CA GLN A 192 -6.71 14.71 -4.33
C GLN A 192 -7.31 15.12 -2.98
N ARG A 193 -7.86 16.34 -2.87
CA ARG A 193 -8.56 16.79 -1.64
C ARG A 193 -9.75 15.90 -1.31
N LYS A 194 -10.51 15.46 -2.32
CA LYS A 194 -11.63 14.52 -2.15
C LYS A 194 -11.15 13.17 -1.62
N CYS A 195 -10.03 12.66 -2.14
CA CYS A 195 -9.40 11.44 -1.66
C CYS A 195 -8.94 11.56 -0.20
N GLU A 196 -8.24 12.65 0.15
CA GLU A 196 -7.78 12.91 1.52
C GLU A 196 -8.96 13.00 2.50
N ALA A 197 -10.05 13.70 2.13
CA ALA A 197 -11.26 13.79 2.94
C ALA A 197 -11.86 12.40 3.20
N ARG A 198 -11.94 11.56 2.18
CA ARG A 198 -12.50 10.21 2.31
C ARG A 198 -11.65 9.31 3.20
N ILE A 199 -10.32 9.39 3.11
CA ILE A 199 -9.41 8.69 4.02
C ILE A 199 -9.61 9.17 5.45
N ALA A 200 -9.72 10.48 5.65
CA ALA A 200 -9.97 11.05 6.99
C ALA A 200 -11.28 10.55 7.60
N GLU A 201 -12.34 10.39 6.80
CA GLU A 201 -13.61 9.78 7.25
C GLU A 201 -13.42 8.34 7.70
N GLN A 202 -12.68 7.52 6.95
CA GLN A 202 -12.41 6.12 7.32
C GLN A 202 -11.58 6.02 8.61
N ILE A 203 -10.57 6.89 8.77
CA ILE A 203 -9.79 6.99 10.01
C ILE A 203 -10.69 7.39 11.18
N ALA A 204 -11.57 8.38 11.00
CA ALA A 204 -12.51 8.82 12.02
C ALA A 204 -13.52 7.72 12.40
N ALA A 205 -13.85 6.83 11.47
CA ALA A 205 -14.66 5.63 11.70
C ALA A 205 -13.90 4.50 12.43
N GLY A 206 -12.60 4.66 12.69
CA GLY A 206 -11.78 3.71 13.46
C GLY A 206 -10.85 2.83 12.64
N ALA A 207 -10.71 3.06 11.34
CA ALA A 207 -9.75 2.31 10.52
C ALA A 207 -8.30 2.62 10.95
N THR A 208 -7.48 1.57 10.98
CA THR A 208 -6.03 1.68 11.18
C THR A 208 -5.38 2.10 9.87
N LEU A 209 -4.49 3.10 9.92
CA LEU A 209 -3.77 3.58 8.73
C LEU A 209 -2.30 3.23 8.80
N VAL A 210 -1.76 2.68 7.71
CA VAL A 210 -0.32 2.65 7.43
C VAL A 210 -0.06 3.44 6.15
N LEU A 211 0.63 4.58 6.29
CA LEU A 211 0.91 5.50 5.20
C LEU A 211 2.40 5.53 4.88
N VAL A 212 2.75 5.25 3.63
CA VAL A 212 4.08 5.52 3.08
C VAL A 212 4.00 6.76 2.21
N SER A 213 4.80 7.76 2.50
CA SER A 213 4.88 8.98 1.68
C SER A 213 6.27 9.60 1.75
N HIS A 214 6.64 10.30 0.69
CA HIS A 214 7.80 11.21 0.67
C HIS A 214 7.43 12.63 1.10
N ASP A 215 6.13 12.94 1.19
CA ASP A 215 5.64 14.21 1.70
C ASP A 215 5.63 14.18 3.25
N ALA A 216 6.62 14.82 3.84
CA ALA A 216 6.76 14.94 5.29
C ALA A 216 5.55 15.63 5.93
N ALA A 217 5.01 16.67 5.29
CA ALA A 217 3.88 17.42 5.80
C ALA A 217 2.59 16.55 5.82
N LEU A 218 2.43 15.67 4.83
CA LEU A 218 1.33 14.69 4.83
C LEU A 218 1.45 13.72 6.00
N ILE A 219 2.65 13.18 6.24
CA ILE A 219 2.90 12.29 7.39
C ILE A 219 2.60 13.00 8.71
N GLU A 220 3.10 14.23 8.90
CA GLU A 220 2.94 15.00 10.15
C GLU A 220 1.48 15.37 10.44
N ARG A 221 0.68 15.72 9.40
CA ARG A 221 -0.73 16.07 9.60
C ARG A 221 -1.65 14.87 9.75
N THR A 222 -1.25 13.68 9.25
CA THR A 222 -2.13 12.49 9.18
C THR A 222 -1.78 11.45 10.23
N CYS A 223 -0.48 11.27 10.55
CA CYS A 223 -0.01 10.19 11.40
C CYS A 223 0.32 10.68 12.81
N ARG A 224 0.04 9.85 13.81
CA ARG A 224 0.42 10.10 15.21
C ARG A 224 1.76 9.47 15.56
N ARG A 225 2.13 8.41 14.85
CA ARG A 225 3.34 7.62 15.05
C ARG A 225 4.07 7.46 13.73
N VAL A 226 5.40 7.39 13.78
CA VAL A 226 6.21 7.16 12.61
C VAL A 226 7.23 6.06 12.86
N VAL A 227 7.40 5.22 11.85
CA VAL A 227 8.44 4.18 11.78
C VAL A 227 9.45 4.61 10.72
N VAL A 228 10.72 4.71 11.10
CA VAL A 228 11.81 5.01 10.16
C VAL A 228 12.51 3.72 9.79
N LEU A 229 12.55 3.46 8.48
CA LEU A 229 13.28 2.33 7.92
C LEU A 229 14.58 2.81 7.24
N ASP A 230 15.66 2.07 7.43
CA ASP A 230 16.90 2.25 6.69
C ASP A 230 17.56 0.89 6.40
N GLY A 231 17.98 0.68 5.15
CA GLY A 231 18.60 -0.55 4.68
C GLY A 231 17.86 -1.85 5.03
N GLY A 232 16.52 -1.80 5.08
CA GLY A 232 15.63 -2.92 5.44
C GLY A 232 15.43 -3.13 6.94
N ARG A 233 15.92 -2.24 7.79
CA ARG A 233 15.79 -2.32 9.25
C ARG A 233 14.93 -1.20 9.80
N LYS A 234 14.22 -1.46 10.88
CA LYS A 234 13.54 -0.44 11.67
C LYS A 234 14.57 0.21 12.60
N ILE A 235 14.82 1.51 12.40
CA ILE A 235 15.81 2.28 13.17
C ILE A 235 15.18 3.28 14.14
N PHE A 236 13.88 3.59 13.95
CA PHE A 236 13.08 4.39 14.87
C PHE A 236 11.62 3.92 14.83
N ASP A 237 10.94 4.05 15.96
CA ASP A 237 9.52 3.74 16.12
C ASP A 237 8.99 4.54 17.30
N GLY A 238 8.14 5.55 17.07
CA GLY A 238 7.64 6.41 18.11
C GLY A 238 6.76 7.56 17.59
N PRO A 239 6.44 8.55 18.46
CA PRO A 239 5.61 9.70 18.09
C PRO A 239 6.15 10.45 16.87
N VAL A 240 5.25 10.95 16.01
CA VAL A 240 5.61 11.67 14.78
C VAL A 240 6.50 12.89 15.07
N GLY A 241 6.21 13.64 16.16
CA GLY A 241 6.98 14.81 16.56
C GLY A 241 8.45 14.54 16.94
N GLU A 242 8.78 13.29 17.30
CA GLU A 242 10.17 12.88 17.60
C GLU A 242 10.81 12.23 16.37
N GLY A 243 10.05 11.43 15.64
CA GLY A 243 10.56 10.64 14.54
C GLY A 243 10.79 11.45 13.27
N MET A 244 10.01 12.48 12.98
CA MET A 244 10.25 13.32 11.79
C MET A 244 11.53 14.13 11.90
N PRO A 245 11.87 14.80 13.02
CA PRO A 245 13.20 15.39 13.20
C PRO A 245 14.34 14.37 13.10
N PHE A 246 14.16 13.16 13.62
CA PHE A 246 15.13 12.07 13.46
C PHE A 246 15.31 11.71 11.98
N TYR A 247 14.23 11.55 11.24
CA TYR A 247 14.25 11.26 9.80
C TYR A 247 14.93 12.37 9.00
N HIS A 248 14.64 13.66 9.27
CA HIS A 248 15.26 14.79 8.58
C HIS A 248 16.79 14.84 8.81
N ARG A 249 17.26 14.58 10.03
CA ARG A 249 18.70 14.45 10.32
C ARG A 249 19.34 13.29 9.53
N LEU A 250 18.66 12.14 9.44
CA LEU A 250 19.13 10.98 8.67
C LEU A 250 19.25 11.30 7.17
N MET A 251 18.33 12.12 6.65
CA MET A 251 18.34 12.52 5.23
C MET A 251 19.36 13.62 4.92
N GLY A 252 19.96 14.25 5.93
CA GLY A 252 20.87 15.37 5.75
C GLY A 252 20.17 16.65 5.30
N THR A 253 18.86 16.74 5.47
CA THR A 253 18.08 17.96 5.23
C THR A 253 18.29 18.90 6.42
N PRO A 254 18.69 20.19 6.23
CA PRO A 254 18.70 21.14 7.33
C PRO A 254 17.29 21.23 7.91
N GLU A 255 17.15 21.08 9.22
CA GLU A 255 15.94 21.49 9.91
C GLU A 255 15.71 22.96 9.54
N GLU A 256 14.55 23.32 9.02
CA GLU A 256 14.04 24.66 9.19
C GLU A 256 13.90 24.83 10.70
N VAL A 257 14.91 25.42 11.30
CA VAL A 257 14.88 25.89 12.67
C VAL A 257 13.74 26.90 12.71
N ALA A 258 12.60 26.47 13.21
CA ALA A 258 11.56 27.39 13.60
C ALA A 258 12.22 28.34 14.61
N ALA A 259 12.49 29.54 14.15
CA ALA A 259 12.93 30.63 15.00
C ALA A 259 11.87 30.89 16.05
N PRO A 260 12.24 31.28 17.27
CA PRO A 260 11.35 31.49 18.41
C PRO A 260 10.31 32.59 18.17
#